data_2fd2dd923645da315a4fe6bc09ae5797
#
_entry.id   2fd2dd923645da315a4fe6bc09ae5797
#
_cell.length_a   1.000
_cell.length_b   1.000
_cell.length_c   1.000
_cell.angle_alpha   90.00
_cell.angle_beta   90.00
_cell.angle_gamma   90.00
#
_symmetry.space_group_name_H-M   'P 1'
#
loop_
_entity.id
_entity.type
_entity.pdbx_description
1 polymer ?
#
loop_
_entity_poly.entity_id
_entity_poly.type
_entity_poly.pdbx_seq_one_letter_code
_entity_poly.pdbx_strand_id
1 'polypeptide(L)'
;MKINNILLLFCLLCCFLSACNSVDKQEYVSWLQNSENEFHQQRTINTITLDVQYADSTYQVIKDNVENPVAHVFYIHILSDGKNRELVSAVSAENYSYFSFSFEKDIYIEKDNKKYPCKVFHYEQSHGKLGELYFIVGFELENSKSSPIKLVINPEPLQTGPVKFTFDLSQLPSVE
;
A
#
# COMPACT_ATOMS: atom_id res chain seq x y z
N MET A 1 -49.22 27.60 -4.50
CA MET A 1 -48.38 27.24 -5.66
C MET A 1 -46.87 27.54 -5.51
N LYS A 2 -46.32 27.79 -4.31
CA LYS A 2 -44.86 28.06 -4.08
C LYS A 2 -44.11 26.88 -3.48
N ILE A 3 -44.79 25.89 -2.91
CA ILE A 3 -44.12 24.76 -2.20
C ILE A 3 -43.54 23.74 -3.20
N ASN A 4 -44.19 23.54 -4.37
CA ASN A 4 -43.67 22.59 -5.37
C ASN A 4 -42.31 22.96 -5.98
N ASN A 5 -41.98 24.24 -6.07
CA ASN A 5 -40.73 24.69 -6.66
C ASN A 5 -39.54 24.44 -5.72
N ILE A 6 -39.78 24.54 -4.40
CA ILE A 6 -38.71 24.29 -3.39
C ILE A 6 -38.41 22.78 -3.31
N LEU A 7 -39.44 21.94 -3.38
CA LEU A 7 -39.25 20.48 -3.40
C LEU A 7 -38.53 20.00 -4.66
N LEU A 8 -38.88 20.60 -5.82
CA LEU A 8 -38.20 20.31 -7.08
C LEU A 8 -36.74 20.73 -7.07
N LEU A 9 -36.44 21.90 -6.49
CA LEU A 9 -35.06 22.42 -6.35
C LEU A 9 -34.24 21.54 -5.42
N PHE A 10 -34.84 21.02 -4.34
CA PHE A 10 -34.17 20.12 -3.39
C PHE A 10 -33.90 18.73 -4.01
N CYS A 11 -34.83 18.17 -4.80
CA CYS A 11 -34.60 16.94 -5.56
C CYS A 11 -33.48 17.12 -6.62
N LEU A 12 -33.45 18.27 -7.31
CA LEU A 12 -32.39 18.55 -8.28
C LEU A 12 -31.01 18.65 -7.59
N LEU A 13 -30.95 19.28 -6.42
CA LEU A 13 -29.70 19.43 -5.64
C LEU A 13 -29.20 18.06 -5.13
N CYS A 14 -30.09 17.15 -4.73
CA CYS A 14 -29.71 15.79 -4.30
C CYS A 14 -29.17 14.94 -5.45
N CYS A 15 -29.61 15.16 -6.70
CA CYS A 15 -29.09 14.43 -7.86
C CYS A 15 -27.65 14.81 -8.23
N PHE A 16 -27.19 16.01 -7.85
CA PHE A 16 -25.79 16.43 -8.08
C PHE A 16 -24.80 15.90 -7.03
N LEU A 17 -25.28 15.35 -5.92
CA LEU A 17 -24.39 14.84 -4.85
C LEU A 17 -24.02 13.36 -5.03
N SER A 18 -24.58 12.65 -5.98
CA SER A 18 -24.16 11.31 -6.37
C SER A 18 -23.21 11.37 -7.58
N ALA A 19 -22.18 12.22 -7.51
CA ALA A 19 -21.06 12.08 -8.42
C ALA A 19 -20.39 10.74 -8.09
N CYS A 20 -20.64 9.75 -8.96
CA CYS A 20 -19.89 8.49 -8.95
C CYS A 20 -18.42 8.89 -9.15
N ASN A 21 -17.57 8.65 -8.14
CA ASN A 21 -16.13 8.84 -8.25
C ASN A 21 -15.54 7.69 -9.10
N SER A 22 -15.98 7.57 -10.34
CA SER A 22 -15.35 6.66 -11.29
C SER A 22 -14.23 7.40 -12.00
N VAL A 23 -13.10 6.76 -12.11
CA VAL A 23 -11.89 7.27 -12.77
C VAL A 23 -11.50 6.36 -13.93
N ASP A 24 -10.85 6.89 -14.94
CA ASP A 24 -10.28 6.06 -16.00
C ASP A 24 -9.06 5.26 -15.48
N LYS A 25 -8.63 4.26 -16.25
CA LYS A 25 -7.56 3.34 -15.88
C LYS A 25 -6.23 4.04 -15.59
N GLN A 26 -5.86 5.05 -16.36
CA GLN A 26 -4.59 5.77 -16.15
C GLN A 26 -4.68 6.73 -14.97
N GLU A 27 -5.80 7.38 -14.80
CA GLU A 27 -6.09 8.23 -13.66
C GLU A 27 -6.07 7.41 -12.36
N TYR A 28 -6.64 6.19 -12.37
CA TYR A 28 -6.60 5.28 -11.22
C TYR A 28 -5.17 4.93 -10.80
N VAL A 29 -4.32 4.56 -11.76
CA VAL A 29 -2.90 4.26 -11.49
C VAL A 29 -2.19 5.49 -10.92
N SER A 30 -2.39 6.66 -11.53
CA SER A 30 -1.79 7.92 -11.06
C SER A 30 -2.27 8.30 -9.68
N TRP A 31 -3.55 8.07 -9.39
CA TRP A 31 -4.14 8.32 -8.09
C TRP A 31 -3.51 7.44 -7.00
N LEU A 32 -3.36 6.12 -7.23
CA LEU A 32 -2.72 5.21 -6.27
C LEU A 32 -1.23 5.52 -6.04
N GLN A 33 -0.55 6.05 -7.05
CA GLN A 33 0.87 6.43 -6.93
C GLN A 33 1.09 7.79 -6.25
N ASN A 34 0.05 8.59 -6.11
CA ASN A 34 0.17 9.90 -5.49
C ASN A 34 0.42 9.79 -3.98
N SER A 35 1.56 10.30 -3.52
CA SER A 35 1.93 10.32 -2.10
C SER A 35 1.07 11.24 -1.22
N GLU A 36 0.19 12.04 -1.82
CA GLU A 36 -0.78 12.86 -1.08
C GLU A 36 -2.00 12.08 -0.60
N ASN A 37 -2.24 10.88 -1.14
CA ASN A 37 -3.31 10.01 -0.68
C ASN A 37 -2.80 8.95 0.33
N GLU A 38 -3.73 8.32 1.04
CA GLU A 38 -3.42 7.36 2.10
C GLU A 38 -2.94 5.99 1.59
N PHE A 39 -2.85 5.78 0.27
CA PHE A 39 -2.42 4.50 -0.33
C PHE A 39 -0.93 4.45 -0.66
N HIS A 40 -0.25 5.58 -0.51
CA HIS A 40 1.20 5.67 -0.57
C HIS A 40 1.69 6.39 0.70
N GLN A 41 2.26 5.65 1.64
CA GLN A 41 2.61 6.13 2.97
C GLN A 41 4.08 5.94 3.28
N GLN A 42 4.64 6.91 4.00
CA GLN A 42 6.01 6.84 4.51
C GLN A 42 6.05 6.93 6.02
N ARG A 43 6.98 6.18 6.65
CA ARG A 43 7.28 6.24 8.07
C ARG A 43 8.80 6.23 8.26
N THR A 44 9.30 7.23 8.95
CA THR A 44 10.72 7.30 9.30
C THR A 44 10.90 7.01 10.79
N ILE A 45 11.70 6.01 11.12
CA ILE A 45 12.09 5.64 12.47
C ILE A 45 13.61 5.76 12.55
N ASN A 46 14.10 6.64 13.40
CA ASN A 46 15.51 7.03 13.46
C ASN A 46 16.00 7.52 12.08
N THR A 47 16.80 6.72 11.39
CA THR A 47 17.38 7.03 10.08
C THR A 47 16.86 6.12 8.96
N ILE A 48 15.92 5.23 9.30
CA ILE A 48 15.32 4.27 8.37
C ILE A 48 13.94 4.77 7.97
N THR A 49 13.72 4.89 6.67
CA THR A 49 12.40 5.21 6.10
C THR A 49 11.82 3.97 5.44
N LEU A 50 10.62 3.61 5.84
CA LEU A 50 9.79 2.64 5.15
C LEU A 50 8.80 3.42 4.29
N ASP A 51 8.87 3.21 3.00
CA ASP A 51 7.97 3.76 2.00
C ASP A 51 7.11 2.62 1.47
N VAL A 52 5.79 2.74 1.58
CA VAL A 52 4.85 1.66 1.28
C VAL A 52 3.76 2.17 0.37
N GLN A 53 3.67 1.57 -0.80
CA GLN A 53 2.58 1.79 -1.75
C GLN A 53 1.67 0.56 -1.80
N TYR A 54 0.39 0.78 -1.63
CA TYR A 54 -0.65 -0.24 -1.83
C TYR A 54 -1.00 -0.39 -3.32
N ALA A 55 -1.28 -1.61 -3.74
CA ALA A 55 -1.81 -1.95 -5.06
C ALA A 55 -2.88 -3.03 -4.92
N ASP A 56 -4.07 -2.79 -5.44
CA ASP A 56 -5.10 -3.81 -5.57
C ASP A 56 -4.95 -4.61 -6.87
N SER A 57 -5.85 -5.57 -7.09
CA SER A 57 -5.85 -6.37 -8.32
C SER A 57 -6.04 -5.54 -9.58
N THR A 58 -6.80 -4.44 -9.50
CA THR A 58 -7.04 -3.53 -10.64
C THR A 58 -5.75 -2.83 -11.05
N TYR A 59 -5.02 -2.29 -10.08
CA TYR A 59 -3.72 -1.66 -10.32
C TYR A 59 -2.73 -2.64 -10.97
N GLN A 60 -2.62 -3.86 -10.43
CA GLN A 60 -1.70 -4.87 -10.94
C GLN A 60 -1.99 -5.23 -12.41
N VAL A 61 -3.27 -5.36 -12.78
CA VAL A 61 -3.65 -5.62 -14.17
C VAL A 61 -3.30 -4.44 -15.08
N ILE A 62 -3.61 -3.22 -14.68
CA ILE A 62 -3.43 -2.04 -15.52
C ILE A 62 -1.94 -1.66 -15.64
N LYS A 63 -1.23 -1.61 -14.53
CA LYS A 63 0.13 -1.08 -14.44
C LYS A 63 1.18 -2.14 -14.73
N ASP A 64 1.03 -3.31 -14.14
CA ASP A 64 2.05 -4.35 -14.14
C ASP A 64 1.74 -5.48 -15.12
N ASN A 65 0.57 -5.41 -15.79
CA ASN A 65 0.09 -6.40 -16.76
C ASN A 65 0.05 -7.83 -16.20
N VAL A 66 -0.34 -7.96 -14.93
CA VAL A 66 -0.41 -9.25 -14.23
C VAL A 66 -1.68 -9.99 -14.65
N GLU A 67 -1.54 -11.22 -15.18
CA GLU A 67 -2.68 -12.04 -15.62
C GLU A 67 -3.50 -12.59 -14.45
N ASN A 68 -2.83 -12.95 -13.33
CA ASN A 68 -3.46 -13.51 -12.14
C ASN A 68 -3.12 -12.64 -10.92
N PRO A 69 -3.79 -11.50 -10.75
CA PRO A 69 -3.47 -10.56 -9.69
C PRO A 69 -3.85 -11.09 -8.31
N VAL A 70 -3.04 -10.78 -7.31
CA VAL A 70 -3.33 -11.03 -5.90
C VAL A 70 -4.24 -9.93 -5.36
N ALA A 71 -5.13 -10.24 -4.42
CA ALA A 71 -6.12 -9.29 -3.93
C ALA A 71 -5.49 -8.00 -3.35
N HIS A 72 -4.42 -8.13 -2.59
CA HIS A 72 -3.71 -7.02 -1.97
C HIS A 72 -2.21 -7.18 -2.14
N VAL A 73 -1.54 -6.23 -2.78
CA VAL A 73 -0.10 -6.17 -2.94
C VAL A 73 0.42 -4.86 -2.35
N PHE A 74 1.61 -4.91 -1.77
CA PHE A 74 2.34 -3.74 -1.31
C PHE A 74 3.75 -3.75 -1.89
N TYR A 75 4.13 -2.62 -2.45
CA TYR A 75 5.51 -2.32 -2.79
C TYR A 75 6.13 -1.64 -1.59
N ILE A 76 7.14 -2.28 -1.01
CA ILE A 76 7.83 -1.80 0.19
C ILE A 76 9.24 -1.39 -0.20
N HIS A 77 9.56 -0.15 0.02
CA HIS A 77 10.89 0.37 -0.17
C HIS A 77 11.45 0.80 1.20
N ILE A 78 12.54 0.17 1.63
CA ILE A 78 13.25 0.52 2.85
C ILE A 78 14.52 1.24 2.46
N LEU A 79 14.68 2.45 2.96
CA LEU A 79 15.82 3.30 2.66
C LEU A 79 16.37 3.96 3.92
N SER A 80 17.63 4.29 3.89
CA SER A 80 18.28 5.10 4.91
C SER A 80 18.44 6.53 4.41
N ASP A 81 18.39 7.49 5.32
CA ASP A 81 18.71 8.89 4.97
C ASP A 81 20.15 8.99 4.39
N GLY A 82 20.38 10.04 3.58
CA GLY A 82 21.58 10.17 2.78
C GLY A 82 22.92 10.12 3.55
N LYS A 83 22.90 10.24 4.88
CA LYS A 83 24.08 10.15 5.75
C LYS A 83 24.38 8.74 6.23
N ASN A 84 23.39 7.85 6.22
CA ASN A 84 23.46 6.49 6.77
C ASN A 84 23.18 5.40 5.73
N ARG A 85 23.33 5.68 4.44
CA ARG A 85 23.12 4.69 3.35
C ARG A 85 23.92 3.40 3.56
N GLU A 86 25.12 3.52 4.18
CA GLU A 86 25.95 2.37 4.50
C GLU A 86 25.32 1.43 5.54
N LEU A 87 24.47 1.97 6.45
CA LEU A 87 23.81 1.16 7.48
C LEU A 87 22.90 0.12 6.88
N VAL A 88 21.96 0.52 6.00
CA VAL A 88 21.03 -0.43 5.35
C VAL A 88 21.80 -1.42 4.49
N SER A 89 22.82 -0.98 3.78
CA SER A 89 23.66 -1.87 2.95
C SER A 89 24.43 -2.87 3.78
N ALA A 90 25.07 -2.45 4.88
CA ALA A 90 25.81 -3.34 5.77
C ALA A 90 24.86 -4.36 6.42
N VAL A 91 23.74 -3.89 7.01
CA VAL A 91 22.75 -4.75 7.64
C VAL A 91 22.16 -5.72 6.64
N SER A 92 21.89 -5.29 5.40
CA SER A 92 21.33 -6.17 4.37
C SER A 92 22.35 -7.21 3.89
N ALA A 93 23.62 -6.88 3.79
CA ALA A 93 24.68 -7.83 3.42
C ALA A 93 24.90 -8.90 4.50
N GLU A 94 24.95 -8.49 5.78
CA GLU A 94 25.08 -9.40 6.92
C GLU A 94 23.84 -10.30 7.08
N ASN A 95 22.65 -9.78 6.78
CA ASN A 95 21.38 -10.45 6.97
C ASN A 95 20.70 -10.83 5.64
N TYR A 96 21.49 -11.07 4.59
CA TYR A 96 20.98 -11.41 3.26
C TYR A 96 20.00 -12.59 3.28
N SER A 97 20.34 -13.63 4.02
CA SER A 97 19.49 -14.82 4.16
C SER A 97 18.13 -14.47 4.81
N TYR A 98 18.13 -13.58 5.80
CA TYR A 98 16.91 -13.11 6.44
C TYR A 98 16.03 -12.35 5.45
N PHE A 99 16.56 -11.34 4.78
CA PHE A 99 15.78 -10.52 3.84
C PHE A 99 15.31 -11.30 2.62
N SER A 100 16.09 -12.32 2.18
CA SER A 100 15.73 -13.11 1.01
C SER A 100 14.71 -14.20 1.29
N PHE A 101 14.69 -14.79 2.51
CA PHE A 101 13.96 -16.04 2.75
C PHE A 101 13.17 -16.09 4.07
N SER A 102 13.33 -15.11 4.96
CA SER A 102 12.69 -15.17 6.29
C SER A 102 11.84 -13.94 6.60
N PHE A 103 12.13 -12.80 6.00
CA PHE A 103 11.45 -11.53 6.27
C PHE A 103 9.95 -11.58 5.98
N GLU A 104 9.51 -12.43 5.07
CA GLU A 104 8.07 -12.68 4.80
C GLU A 104 7.26 -12.99 6.06
N LYS A 105 7.89 -13.64 7.07
CA LYS A 105 7.24 -14.02 8.32
C LYS A 105 6.99 -12.85 9.26
N ASP A 106 7.73 -11.78 9.06
CA ASP A 106 7.67 -10.55 9.84
C ASP A 106 6.82 -9.46 9.17
N ILE A 107 6.14 -9.85 8.07
CA ILE A 107 5.21 -9.01 7.33
C ILE A 107 3.83 -9.67 7.32
N TYR A 108 2.81 -8.98 7.84
CA TYR A 108 1.45 -9.51 7.86
C TYR A 108 0.41 -8.38 7.83
N ILE A 109 -0.82 -8.73 7.45
CA ILE A 109 -1.96 -7.83 7.57
C ILE A 109 -2.72 -8.16 8.87
N GLU A 110 -3.10 -7.11 9.61
CA GLU A 110 -4.11 -7.17 10.67
C GLU A 110 -5.43 -6.62 10.14
N LYS A 111 -6.50 -7.43 10.23
CA LYS A 111 -7.87 -7.03 9.90
C LYS A 111 -8.83 -7.77 10.84
N ASP A 112 -9.80 -7.07 11.42
CA ASP A 112 -10.83 -7.64 12.30
C ASP A 112 -10.24 -8.57 13.39
N ASN A 113 -9.16 -8.13 14.04
CA ASN A 113 -8.39 -8.86 15.06
C ASN A 113 -7.77 -10.21 14.57
N LYS A 114 -7.69 -10.43 13.28
CA LYS A 114 -7.01 -11.58 12.68
C LYS A 114 -5.73 -11.14 11.99
N LYS A 115 -4.75 -12.05 11.96
CA LYS A 115 -3.50 -11.88 11.23
C LYS A 115 -3.54 -12.73 9.96
N TYR A 116 -3.20 -12.10 8.85
CA TYR A 116 -3.09 -12.73 7.54
C TYR A 116 -1.62 -12.71 7.13
N PRO A 117 -0.98 -13.88 6.99
CA PRO A 117 0.43 -13.96 6.63
C PRO A 117 0.64 -13.57 5.17
N CYS A 118 1.86 -13.15 4.85
CA CYS A 118 2.31 -12.95 3.49
C CYS A 118 2.18 -14.25 2.68
N LYS A 119 1.72 -14.16 1.44
CA LYS A 119 1.54 -15.29 0.50
C LYS A 119 2.43 -15.18 -0.72
N VAL A 120 2.69 -13.96 -1.16
CA VAL A 120 3.61 -13.66 -2.24
C VAL A 120 4.71 -12.80 -1.64
N PHE A 121 5.95 -13.22 -1.79
CA PHE A 121 7.10 -12.48 -1.33
C PHE A 121 8.16 -12.47 -2.41
N HIS A 122 8.56 -11.28 -2.80
CA HIS A 122 9.65 -11.06 -3.74
C HIS A 122 10.58 -9.98 -3.18
N TYR A 123 11.86 -10.31 -3.10
CA TYR A 123 12.92 -9.39 -2.73
C TYR A 123 13.70 -9.00 -3.97
N GLU A 124 13.72 -7.73 -4.29
CA GLU A 124 14.51 -7.17 -5.37
C GLU A 124 15.84 -6.62 -4.83
N GLN A 125 16.94 -7.22 -5.26
CA GLN A 125 18.25 -6.64 -4.99
C GLN A 125 18.44 -5.37 -5.81
N SER A 126 18.64 -4.24 -5.12
CA SER A 126 19.01 -3.00 -5.79
C SER A 126 20.44 -3.11 -6.33
N HIS A 127 20.57 -3.56 -7.58
CA HIS A 127 21.86 -3.59 -8.26
C HIS A 127 22.45 -2.17 -8.36
N GLY A 128 23.35 -1.83 -7.43
CA GLY A 128 24.14 -0.60 -7.45
C GLY A 128 23.58 0.60 -6.69
N LYS A 129 22.41 0.51 -6.06
CA LYS A 129 21.93 1.54 -5.12
C LYS A 129 22.20 1.11 -3.68
N LEU A 130 23.24 1.66 -3.10
CA LEU A 130 23.58 1.44 -1.70
C LEU A 130 22.49 2.01 -0.78
N GLY A 131 22.07 1.21 0.20
CA GLY A 131 21.17 1.67 1.26
C GLY A 131 19.68 1.55 0.95
N GLU A 132 19.30 0.76 -0.04
CA GLU A 132 17.90 0.56 -0.44
C GLU A 132 17.54 -0.92 -0.53
N LEU A 133 16.37 -1.31 -0.03
CA LEU A 133 15.80 -2.64 -0.15
C LEU A 133 14.40 -2.52 -0.72
N TYR A 134 14.08 -3.35 -1.71
CA TYR A 134 12.77 -3.40 -2.35
C TYR A 134 12.11 -4.74 -2.16
N PHE A 135 10.84 -4.72 -1.78
CA PHE A 135 10.04 -5.92 -1.62
C PHE A 135 8.68 -5.73 -2.29
N ILE A 136 8.20 -6.80 -2.89
CA ILE A 136 6.81 -6.92 -3.33
C ILE A 136 6.18 -8.01 -2.47
N VAL A 137 5.14 -7.66 -1.72
CA VAL A 137 4.47 -8.59 -0.82
C VAL A 137 2.98 -8.64 -1.12
N GLY A 138 2.44 -9.86 -1.19
CA GLY A 138 1.05 -10.09 -1.54
C GLY A 138 0.30 -10.88 -0.47
N PHE A 139 -1.00 -10.58 -0.34
CA PHE A 139 -1.88 -11.17 0.66
C PHE A 139 -3.21 -11.60 0.04
N GLU A 140 -3.67 -12.76 0.48
CA GLU A 140 -5.01 -13.26 0.17
C GLU A 140 -5.91 -13.04 1.37
N LEU A 141 -6.80 -12.09 1.27
CA LEU A 141 -7.91 -11.89 2.19
C LEU A 141 -9.12 -11.40 1.41
N GLU A 142 -10.30 -11.62 1.96
CA GLU A 142 -11.52 -11.18 1.30
C GLU A 142 -11.51 -9.68 1.04
N ASN A 143 -11.85 -9.30 -0.17
CA ASN A 143 -11.88 -7.91 -0.66
C ASN A 143 -13.07 -7.14 -0.07
N SER A 144 -13.24 -7.21 1.25
CA SER A 144 -14.28 -6.45 1.94
C SER A 144 -13.77 -5.04 2.18
N LYS A 145 -14.41 -4.06 1.54
CA LYS A 145 -14.17 -2.63 1.78
C LYS A 145 -14.75 -2.14 3.13
N SER A 146 -15.26 -3.04 3.97
CA SER A 146 -16.02 -2.70 5.18
C SER A 146 -15.16 -2.26 6.36
N SER A 147 -13.87 -2.59 6.37
CA SER A 147 -12.97 -2.21 7.45
C SER A 147 -11.55 -1.96 6.89
N PRO A 148 -10.81 -1.02 7.51
CA PRO A 148 -9.43 -0.76 7.13
C PRO A 148 -8.55 -1.98 7.39
N ILE A 149 -7.53 -2.14 6.55
CA ILE A 149 -6.47 -3.12 6.75
C ILE A 149 -5.24 -2.43 7.33
N LYS A 150 -4.47 -3.15 8.16
CA LYS A 150 -3.22 -2.67 8.71
C LYS A 150 -2.08 -3.58 8.27
N LEU A 151 -1.20 -3.07 7.44
CA LEU A 151 0.05 -3.74 7.14
C LEU A 151 1.02 -3.51 8.30
N VAL A 152 1.59 -4.60 8.82
CA VAL A 152 2.60 -4.57 9.87
C VAL A 152 3.90 -5.12 9.28
N ILE A 153 4.97 -4.36 9.45
CA ILE A 153 6.31 -4.69 8.96
C ILE A 153 7.27 -4.62 10.16
N ASN A 154 7.98 -5.69 10.45
CA ASN A 154 8.93 -5.74 11.57
C ASN A 154 10.32 -6.22 11.09
N PRO A 155 11.11 -5.37 10.44
CA PRO A 155 12.44 -5.74 9.95
C PRO A 155 13.44 -5.82 11.11
N GLU A 156 13.48 -6.96 11.81
CA GLU A 156 14.25 -7.18 13.02
C GLU A 156 15.71 -6.70 12.92
N PRO A 157 16.47 -7.00 11.85
CA PRO A 157 17.85 -6.55 11.74
C PRO A 157 18.01 -5.03 11.69
N LEU A 158 17.00 -4.29 11.29
CA LEU A 158 17.00 -2.83 11.22
C LEU A 158 16.63 -2.15 12.55
N GLN A 159 16.20 -2.92 13.54
CA GLN A 159 15.85 -2.46 14.90
C GLN A 159 14.83 -1.30 14.95
N THR A 160 13.95 -1.23 13.96
CA THR A 160 12.87 -0.21 13.93
C THR A 160 11.70 -0.58 14.85
N GLY A 161 11.64 -1.85 15.25
CA GLY A 161 10.43 -2.43 15.82
C GLY A 161 9.30 -2.56 14.78
N PRO A 162 8.10 -3.00 15.20
CA PRO A 162 6.98 -3.15 14.28
C PRO A 162 6.42 -1.80 13.84
N VAL A 163 6.43 -1.56 12.53
CA VAL A 163 5.90 -0.37 11.87
C VAL A 163 4.54 -0.71 11.27
N LYS A 164 3.54 0.16 11.49
CA LYS A 164 2.15 -0.08 11.07
C LYS A 164 1.70 0.97 10.06
N PHE A 165 1.08 0.52 8.96
CA PHE A 165 0.45 1.32 7.93
C PHE A 165 -1.03 0.95 7.85
N THR A 166 -1.92 1.93 7.85
CA THR A 166 -3.36 1.69 7.80
C THR A 166 -3.93 2.18 6.48
N PHE A 167 -4.69 1.32 5.80
CA PHE A 167 -5.30 1.61 4.51
C PHE A 167 -6.81 1.43 4.59
N ASP A 168 -7.56 2.49 4.34
CA ASP A 168 -9.02 2.46 4.28
C ASP A 168 -9.47 2.16 2.85
N LEU A 169 -9.74 0.90 2.57
CA LEU A 169 -10.12 0.43 1.24
C LEU A 169 -11.46 0.99 0.73
N SER A 170 -12.26 1.61 1.61
CA SER A 170 -13.53 2.24 1.21
C SER A 170 -13.31 3.50 0.36
N GLN A 171 -12.11 4.08 0.44
CA GLN A 171 -11.72 5.29 -0.29
C GLN A 171 -11.18 5.00 -1.70
N LEU A 172 -10.99 3.74 -2.07
CA LEU A 172 -10.57 3.39 -3.43
C LEU A 172 -11.64 3.84 -4.44
N PRO A 173 -11.25 4.63 -5.47
CA PRO A 173 -12.18 4.98 -6.53
C PRO A 173 -12.61 3.74 -7.33
N SER A 174 -13.76 3.80 -7.94
CA SER A 174 -14.21 2.78 -8.90
C SER A 174 -13.60 3.08 -10.27
N VAL A 175 -13.22 2.04 -10.99
CA VAL A 175 -12.63 2.14 -12.33
C VAL A 175 -13.69 1.78 -13.36
N GLU A 176 -13.79 2.60 -14.41
CA GLU A 176 -14.64 2.34 -15.59
C GLU A 176 -13.87 1.60 -16.70
#